data_a35e355e47594a7c01dd958411f569cb
#
_entry.id   a35e355e47594a7c01dd958411f569cb
#
_cell.length_a   1.000
_cell.length_b   1.000
_cell.length_c   1.000
_cell.angle_alpha   90.00
_cell.angle_beta   90.00
_cell.angle_gamma   90.00
#
_symmetry.space_group_name_H-M   'P 1'
#
loop_
_entity.id
_entity.type
_entity.pdbx_description
1 polymer ?
#
loop_
_entity_poly.entity_id
_entity_poly.type
_entity_poly.pdbx_seq_one_letter_code
_entity_poly.pdbx_strand_id
1 'polypeptide(L)'
;MIGADAIAQMKPSVVVLNLARGPLVDQKAIVEALKTNRIRKYVTDFPNSDVASQKNAIVIPHLGASTEESEDNCAVMAVKEVRDYLENGNIKNSVTLPAVSMVRGTGTRICVIHKNVPNMISAVTTALAGANIENMQSKSRKEYAYTILDVTGDFDVAAIEAIDGVIKVRVIK
;
A
#
# COMPACT_ATOMS: atom_id res chain seq x y z
N MET A 1 1.93 12.80 16.85
CA MET A 1 0.99 13.63 16.05
C MET A 1 0.08 14.45 16.94
N ILE A 2 -0.65 13.86 17.87
CA ILE A 2 -1.47 14.56 18.88
C ILE A 2 -0.69 14.57 20.21
N GLY A 3 0.07 15.64 20.43
CA GLY A 3 0.82 15.87 21.68
C GLY A 3 0.20 17.00 22.52
N ALA A 4 0.92 17.46 23.53
CA ALA A 4 0.47 18.50 24.46
C ALA A 4 0.05 19.79 23.75
N ASP A 5 0.84 20.25 22.77
CA ASP A 5 0.56 21.49 22.02
C ASP A 5 -0.73 21.40 21.21
N ALA A 6 -0.95 20.25 20.56
CA ALA A 6 -2.19 20.02 19.81
C ALA A 6 -3.41 19.98 20.77
N ILE A 7 -3.27 19.32 21.91
CA ILE A 7 -4.33 19.24 22.92
C ILE A 7 -4.62 20.64 23.52
N ALA A 8 -3.60 21.47 23.71
CA ALA A 8 -3.77 22.82 24.23
C ALA A 8 -4.59 23.72 23.30
N GLN A 9 -4.62 23.46 22.00
CA GLN A 9 -5.39 24.18 21.01
C GLN A 9 -6.83 23.66 20.82
N MET A 10 -7.16 22.52 21.38
CA MET A 10 -8.49 21.91 21.26
C MET A 10 -9.52 22.63 22.14
N LYS A 11 -10.80 22.52 21.78
CA LYS A 11 -11.90 22.98 22.63
C LYS A 11 -11.99 22.14 23.91
N PRO A 12 -12.30 22.71 25.08
CA PRO A 12 -12.41 21.97 26.33
C PRO A 12 -13.46 20.84 26.33
N SER A 13 -14.47 20.95 25.47
CA SER A 13 -15.54 19.95 25.34
C SER A 13 -15.20 18.81 24.35
N VAL A 14 -14.00 18.78 23.80
CA VAL A 14 -13.65 17.82 22.74
C VAL A 14 -13.66 16.37 23.24
N VAL A 15 -14.09 15.48 22.38
CA VAL A 15 -13.87 14.04 22.51
C VAL A 15 -12.82 13.65 21.47
N VAL A 16 -11.74 13.06 21.92
CA VAL A 16 -10.68 12.57 21.04
C VAL A 16 -10.90 11.08 20.79
N LEU A 17 -10.94 10.66 19.53
CA LEU A 17 -11.02 9.25 19.15
C LEU A 17 -9.74 8.83 18.45
N ASN A 18 -9.13 7.75 18.91
CA ASN A 18 -7.98 7.13 18.27
C ASN A 18 -8.26 5.64 18.02
N LEU A 19 -8.79 5.34 16.86
CA LEU A 19 -9.05 4.00 16.36
C LEU A 19 -8.08 3.63 15.22
N ALA A 20 -6.97 4.38 15.10
CA ALA A 20 -6.00 4.20 14.03
C ALA A 20 -4.73 3.47 14.51
N ARG A 21 -3.91 4.12 15.34
CA ARG A 21 -2.70 3.52 15.94
C ARG A 21 -2.33 4.22 17.24
N GLY A 22 -1.90 3.44 18.24
CA GLY A 22 -1.52 3.95 19.56
C GLY A 22 -0.53 5.12 19.52
N PRO A 23 0.60 5.04 18.82
CA PRO A 23 1.63 6.10 18.79
C PRO A 23 1.21 7.43 18.14
N LEU A 24 0.03 7.52 17.54
CA LEU A 24 -0.48 8.78 17.00
C LEU A 24 -0.86 9.81 18.07
N VAL A 25 -1.12 9.35 19.26
CA VAL A 25 -1.46 10.18 20.43
C VAL A 25 -0.39 10.00 21.50
N ASP A 26 0.19 11.10 21.98
CA ASP A 26 1.13 11.06 23.09
C ASP A 26 0.40 10.62 24.36
N GLN A 27 0.84 9.50 24.92
CA GLN A 27 0.18 8.86 26.06
C GLN A 27 0.21 9.75 27.32
N LYS A 28 1.35 10.39 27.59
CA LYS A 28 1.49 11.25 28.78
C LYS A 28 0.61 12.49 28.65
N ALA A 29 0.61 13.10 27.48
CA ALA A 29 -0.18 14.30 27.23
C ALA A 29 -1.70 14.02 27.31
N ILE A 30 -2.18 12.89 26.76
CA ILE A 30 -3.61 12.56 26.82
C ILE A 30 -4.06 12.19 28.23
N VAL A 31 -3.24 11.46 29.01
CA VAL A 31 -3.54 11.13 30.40
C VAL A 31 -3.62 12.41 31.27
N GLU A 32 -2.68 13.33 31.10
CA GLU A 32 -2.71 14.60 31.80
C GLU A 32 -3.93 15.46 31.44
N ALA A 33 -4.28 15.47 30.15
CA ALA A 33 -5.47 16.17 29.66
C ALA A 33 -6.79 15.60 30.23
N LEU A 34 -6.85 14.28 30.46
CA LEU A 34 -7.98 13.62 31.10
C LEU A 34 -8.05 13.93 32.60
N LYS A 35 -6.91 13.90 33.30
CA LYS A 35 -6.82 14.23 34.76
C LYS A 35 -7.24 15.67 35.05
N THR A 36 -6.82 16.59 34.21
CA THR A 36 -7.11 18.04 34.35
C THR A 36 -8.44 18.45 33.71
N ASN A 37 -9.22 17.51 33.17
CA ASN A 37 -10.44 17.76 32.42
C ASN A 37 -10.25 18.76 31.24
N ARG A 38 -9.04 18.81 30.67
CA ARG A 38 -8.74 19.65 29.51
C ARG A 38 -9.49 19.17 28.25
N ILE A 39 -9.76 17.87 28.17
CA ILE A 39 -10.64 17.24 27.19
C ILE A 39 -11.77 16.52 27.91
N ARG A 40 -12.91 16.37 27.22
CA ARG A 40 -14.09 15.73 27.81
C ARG A 40 -13.95 14.23 27.92
N LYS A 41 -13.48 13.57 26.85
CA LYS A 41 -13.27 12.11 26.80
C LYS A 41 -12.17 11.75 25.82
N TYR A 42 -11.55 10.60 26.04
CA TYR A 42 -10.69 9.90 25.09
C TYR A 42 -11.23 8.49 24.83
N VAL A 43 -11.42 8.14 23.56
CA VAL A 43 -11.88 6.83 23.13
C VAL A 43 -10.78 6.18 22.31
N THR A 44 -10.39 4.96 22.65
CA THR A 44 -9.33 4.25 21.93
C THR A 44 -9.54 2.75 21.97
N ASP A 45 -9.09 2.07 20.90
CA ASP A 45 -8.95 0.62 20.84
C ASP A 45 -7.50 0.13 21.01
N PHE A 46 -6.62 1.02 21.52
CA PHE A 46 -5.25 0.70 21.93
C PHE A 46 -5.11 0.79 23.45
N PRO A 47 -5.56 -0.26 24.18
CA PRO A 47 -5.56 -0.26 25.63
C PRO A 47 -4.14 -0.19 26.19
N ASN A 48 -3.98 0.65 27.23
CA ASN A 48 -2.86 0.61 28.14
C ASN A 48 -3.36 0.96 29.54
N SER A 49 -2.64 0.56 30.58
CA SER A 49 -3.06 0.70 31.99
C SER A 49 -3.31 2.14 32.39
N ASP A 50 -2.47 3.07 31.93
CA ASP A 50 -2.52 4.48 32.32
C ASP A 50 -3.76 5.18 31.78
N VAL A 51 -4.12 4.89 30.53
CA VAL A 51 -5.34 5.41 29.89
C VAL A 51 -6.58 4.73 30.47
N ALA A 52 -6.56 3.40 30.61
CA ALA A 52 -7.69 2.63 31.09
C ALA A 52 -8.09 3.00 32.53
N SER A 53 -7.14 3.48 33.35
CA SER A 53 -7.39 3.95 34.70
C SER A 53 -8.09 5.32 34.80
N GLN A 54 -8.20 6.05 33.66
CA GLN A 54 -8.80 7.38 33.69
C GLN A 54 -10.33 7.31 33.59
N LYS A 55 -11.04 8.02 34.47
CA LYS A 55 -12.51 8.02 34.54
C LYS A 55 -13.18 8.44 33.22
N ASN A 56 -12.54 9.31 32.46
CA ASN A 56 -13.06 9.86 31.20
C ASN A 56 -12.47 9.19 29.96
N ALA A 57 -11.78 8.04 30.11
CA ALA A 57 -11.35 7.20 29.01
C ALA A 57 -12.38 6.10 28.74
N ILE A 58 -12.58 5.79 27.47
CA ILE A 58 -13.33 4.63 27.00
C ILE A 58 -12.36 3.79 26.18
N VAL A 59 -12.08 2.60 26.67
CA VAL A 59 -11.20 1.65 26.00
C VAL A 59 -12.02 0.51 25.47
N ILE A 60 -11.86 0.20 24.21
CA ILE A 60 -12.54 -0.90 23.52
C ILE A 60 -11.52 -1.88 22.95
N PRO A 61 -11.88 -3.14 22.68
CA PRO A 61 -11.00 -4.09 21.99
C PRO A 61 -10.67 -3.64 20.57
N HIS A 62 -9.43 -3.91 20.12
CA HIS A 62 -8.99 -3.64 18.74
C HIS A 62 -9.43 -4.78 17.81
N LEU A 63 -10.67 -4.74 17.36
CA LEU A 63 -11.32 -5.82 16.57
C LEU A 63 -11.74 -5.41 15.16
N GLY A 64 -11.32 -4.24 14.68
CA GLY A 64 -11.77 -3.71 13.38
C GLY A 64 -11.50 -4.62 12.18
N ALA A 65 -10.43 -5.42 12.23
CA ALA A 65 -10.08 -6.39 11.20
C ALA A 65 -10.12 -7.85 11.68
N SER A 66 -10.58 -8.10 12.91
CA SER A 66 -10.57 -9.42 13.56
C SER A 66 -11.99 -9.95 13.79
N THR A 67 -12.87 -9.72 12.83
CA THR A 67 -14.15 -10.39 12.75
C THR A 67 -14.05 -11.53 11.74
N GLU A 68 -14.80 -12.62 11.92
CA GLU A 68 -14.83 -13.77 11.01
C GLU A 68 -15.03 -13.32 9.56
N GLU A 69 -16.01 -12.46 9.30
CA GLU A 69 -16.26 -11.90 7.97
C GLU A 69 -15.05 -11.12 7.42
N SER A 70 -14.37 -10.33 8.26
CA SER A 70 -13.21 -9.54 7.83
C SER A 70 -12.03 -10.42 7.49
N GLU A 71 -11.76 -11.45 8.29
CA GLU A 71 -10.67 -12.40 8.08
C GLU A 71 -10.88 -13.20 6.79
N ASP A 72 -12.09 -13.71 6.57
CA ASP A 72 -12.45 -14.42 5.34
C ASP A 72 -12.33 -13.53 4.11
N ASN A 73 -12.86 -12.31 4.16
CA ASN A 73 -12.77 -11.37 3.05
C ASN A 73 -11.33 -10.98 2.74
N CYS A 74 -10.49 -10.76 3.76
CA CYS A 74 -9.07 -10.46 3.60
C CYS A 74 -8.33 -11.64 2.94
N ALA A 75 -8.58 -12.86 3.39
CA ALA A 75 -7.96 -14.07 2.84
C ALA A 75 -8.34 -14.26 1.36
N VAL A 76 -9.63 -14.18 1.06
CA VAL A 76 -10.15 -14.31 -0.31
C VAL A 76 -9.60 -13.20 -1.22
N MET A 77 -9.55 -11.97 -0.75
CA MET A 77 -9.02 -10.84 -1.52
C MET A 77 -7.52 -11.01 -1.79
N ALA A 78 -6.74 -11.37 -0.78
CA ALA A 78 -5.30 -11.60 -0.92
C ALA A 78 -4.99 -12.72 -1.94
N VAL A 79 -5.72 -13.84 -1.87
CA VAL A 79 -5.57 -14.94 -2.81
C VAL A 79 -5.92 -14.51 -4.25
N LYS A 80 -7.01 -13.77 -4.44
CA LYS A 80 -7.39 -13.26 -5.76
C LYS A 80 -6.35 -12.31 -6.35
N GLU A 81 -5.80 -11.43 -5.54
CA GLU A 81 -4.77 -10.47 -5.98
C GLU A 81 -3.45 -11.17 -6.32
N VAL A 82 -3.00 -12.10 -5.49
CA VAL A 82 -1.80 -12.90 -5.76
C VAL A 82 -1.99 -13.75 -7.02
N ARG A 83 -3.14 -14.38 -7.19
CA ARG A 83 -3.47 -15.14 -8.38
C ARG A 83 -3.46 -14.27 -9.64
N ASP A 84 -4.13 -13.10 -9.60
CA ASP A 84 -4.15 -12.16 -10.74
C ASP A 84 -2.74 -11.66 -11.08
N TYR A 85 -1.89 -11.42 -10.07
CA TYR A 85 -0.48 -11.11 -10.32
C TYR A 85 0.27 -12.29 -10.94
N LEU A 86 0.08 -13.50 -10.43
CA LEU A 86 0.78 -14.69 -10.93
C LEU A 86 0.33 -15.09 -12.33
N GLU A 87 -0.93 -15.02 -12.64
CA GLU A 87 -1.50 -15.45 -13.93
C GLU A 87 -1.46 -14.34 -14.99
N ASN A 88 -1.68 -13.09 -14.59
CA ASN A 88 -1.87 -11.96 -15.49
C ASN A 88 -0.85 -10.83 -15.34
N GLY A 89 -0.02 -10.84 -14.30
CA GLY A 89 0.91 -9.75 -14.00
C GLY A 89 0.23 -8.47 -13.47
N ASN A 90 -1.06 -8.49 -13.19
CA ASN A 90 -1.77 -7.32 -12.68
C ASN A 90 -1.37 -7.01 -11.24
N ILE A 91 -1.22 -5.73 -10.92
CA ILE A 91 -0.93 -5.27 -9.56
C ILE A 91 -2.10 -4.43 -9.05
N LYS A 92 -2.66 -4.86 -7.91
CA LYS A 92 -3.69 -4.14 -7.17
C LYS A 92 -3.24 -3.98 -5.71
N ASN A 93 -3.62 -2.91 -5.07
CA ASN A 93 -3.40 -2.65 -3.63
C ASN A 93 -1.95 -2.83 -3.12
N SER A 94 -0.95 -2.82 -4.01
CA SER A 94 0.45 -2.90 -3.59
C SER A 94 0.87 -1.67 -2.79
N VAL A 95 1.60 -1.87 -1.71
CA VAL A 95 2.16 -0.78 -0.89
C VAL A 95 3.33 -0.09 -1.60
N THR A 96 4.12 -0.84 -2.37
CA THR A 96 5.37 -0.36 -2.98
C THR A 96 5.21 0.00 -4.45
N LEU A 97 4.56 -0.87 -5.22
CA LEU A 97 4.42 -0.71 -6.67
C LEU A 97 3.12 0.01 -7.06
N PRO A 98 3.08 0.68 -8.21
CA PRO A 98 1.87 1.30 -8.71
C PRO A 98 0.83 0.23 -9.11
N ALA A 99 -0.45 0.58 -8.98
CA ALA A 99 -1.52 -0.27 -9.49
C ALA A 99 -1.56 -0.20 -11.03
N VAL A 100 -1.30 -1.34 -11.67
CA VAL A 100 -1.33 -1.52 -13.12
C VAL A 100 -2.13 -2.78 -13.41
N SER A 101 -3.13 -2.67 -14.27
CA SER A 101 -3.97 -3.79 -14.66
C SER A 101 -4.31 -3.67 -16.14
N MET A 102 -4.05 -4.72 -16.89
CA MET A 102 -4.30 -4.80 -18.33
C MET A 102 -4.94 -6.15 -18.65
N VAL A 103 -6.02 -6.14 -19.39
CA VAL A 103 -6.68 -7.38 -19.83
C VAL A 103 -5.67 -8.23 -20.62
N ARG A 104 -5.65 -9.53 -20.35
CA ARG A 104 -4.74 -10.47 -21.00
C ARG A 104 -5.02 -10.56 -22.50
N GLY A 105 -4.00 -10.30 -23.31
CA GLY A 105 -4.03 -10.57 -24.76
C GLY A 105 -3.66 -12.03 -25.08
N THR A 106 -3.59 -12.36 -26.36
CA THR A 106 -3.22 -13.69 -26.88
C THR A 106 -1.70 -13.90 -26.96
N GLY A 107 -0.92 -12.82 -26.90
CA GLY A 107 0.54 -12.86 -26.98
C GLY A 107 1.23 -13.21 -25.66
N THR A 108 2.55 -13.17 -25.69
CA THR A 108 3.37 -13.32 -24.50
C THR A 108 3.35 -12.01 -23.71
N ARG A 109 3.10 -12.09 -22.41
CA ARG A 109 3.12 -10.94 -21.51
C ARG A 109 4.47 -10.80 -20.84
N ILE A 110 5.05 -9.62 -20.93
CA ILE A 110 6.28 -9.23 -20.26
C ILE A 110 5.93 -8.22 -19.17
N CYS A 111 6.35 -8.51 -17.94
CA CYS A 111 6.16 -7.63 -16.80
C CYS A 111 7.53 -7.17 -16.30
N VAL A 112 7.75 -5.87 -16.28
CA VAL A 112 9.04 -5.27 -15.92
C VAL A 112 8.87 -4.39 -14.68
N ILE A 113 9.54 -4.72 -13.59
CA ILE A 113 9.73 -3.85 -12.44
C ILE A 113 11.03 -3.09 -12.65
N HIS A 114 10.99 -1.77 -12.61
CA HIS A 114 12.17 -0.94 -12.85
C HIS A 114 12.16 0.34 -12.00
N LYS A 115 13.31 1.00 -11.92
CA LYS A 115 13.43 2.34 -11.32
C LYS A 115 12.67 3.35 -12.17
N ASN A 116 12.11 4.36 -11.51
CA ASN A 116 11.45 5.48 -12.18
C ASN A 116 12.48 6.55 -12.58
N VAL A 117 13.24 6.25 -13.62
CA VAL A 117 14.28 7.14 -14.18
C VAL A 117 14.02 7.42 -15.65
N PRO A 118 14.60 8.51 -16.23
CA PRO A 118 14.42 8.83 -17.65
C PRO A 118 14.84 7.70 -18.56
N ASN A 119 14.23 7.65 -19.76
CA ASN A 119 14.52 6.73 -20.85
C ASN A 119 14.22 5.23 -20.64
N MET A 120 13.68 4.83 -19.49
CA MET A 120 13.39 3.40 -19.21
C MET A 120 12.44 2.78 -20.24
N ILE A 121 11.35 3.46 -20.57
CA ILE A 121 10.39 2.96 -21.56
C ILE A 121 11.04 2.82 -22.92
N SER A 122 11.82 3.81 -23.35
CA SER A 122 12.57 3.75 -24.62
C SER A 122 13.56 2.58 -24.63
N ALA A 123 14.31 2.37 -23.55
CA ALA A 123 15.26 1.27 -23.44
C ALA A 123 14.56 -0.11 -23.53
N VAL A 124 13.46 -0.28 -22.79
CA VAL A 124 12.67 -1.53 -22.81
C VAL A 124 12.09 -1.80 -24.22
N THR A 125 11.51 -0.78 -24.87
CA THR A 125 10.94 -0.97 -26.22
C THR A 125 12.03 -1.19 -27.27
N THR A 126 13.21 -0.60 -27.13
CA THR A 126 14.36 -0.86 -28.02
C THR A 126 14.87 -2.30 -27.85
N ALA A 127 14.93 -2.83 -26.64
CA ALA A 127 15.30 -4.22 -26.40
C ALA A 127 14.28 -5.23 -26.98
N LEU A 128 13.08 -4.77 -27.31
CA LEU A 128 12.01 -5.55 -27.95
C LEU A 128 11.90 -5.30 -29.46
N ALA A 129 12.92 -4.72 -30.10
CA ALA A 129 12.86 -4.33 -31.55
C ALA A 129 12.56 -5.49 -32.52
N GLY A 130 12.73 -6.75 -32.10
CA GLY A 130 12.36 -7.94 -32.88
C GLY A 130 10.91 -8.40 -32.68
N ALA A 131 10.17 -7.82 -31.75
CA ALA A 131 8.80 -8.19 -31.43
C ALA A 131 7.83 -7.04 -31.72
N ASN A 132 6.58 -7.40 -32.03
CA ASN A 132 5.51 -6.42 -32.11
C ASN A 132 4.88 -6.23 -30.72
N ILE A 133 4.74 -4.99 -30.27
CA ILE A 133 4.08 -4.64 -29.00
C ILE A 133 2.60 -4.40 -29.30
N GLU A 134 1.75 -5.32 -28.87
CA GLU A 134 0.30 -5.25 -29.05
C GLU A 134 -0.36 -4.28 -28.06
N ASN A 135 0.05 -4.38 -26.80
CA ASN A 135 -0.45 -3.54 -25.73
C ASN A 135 0.67 -3.20 -24.76
N MET A 136 0.61 -2.01 -24.17
CA MET A 136 1.55 -1.58 -23.16
C MET A 136 0.85 -0.70 -22.13
N GLN A 137 1.12 -0.94 -20.87
CA GLN A 137 0.75 -0.06 -19.78
C GLN A 137 1.92 0.10 -18.80
N SER A 138 2.26 1.35 -18.50
CA SER A 138 3.31 1.68 -17.54
C SER A 138 2.82 2.72 -16.58
N LYS A 139 3.12 2.53 -15.29
CA LYS A 139 2.89 3.52 -14.24
C LYS A 139 4.07 3.57 -13.29
N SER A 140 4.27 4.73 -12.68
CA SER A 140 5.27 4.94 -11.65
C SER A 140 4.64 5.30 -10.32
N ARG A 141 5.36 4.98 -9.24
CA ARG A 141 5.05 5.38 -7.88
C ARG A 141 6.35 5.63 -7.12
N LYS A 142 6.64 6.89 -6.84
CA LYS A 142 7.91 7.30 -6.23
C LYS A 142 9.12 6.82 -7.05
N GLU A 143 9.96 5.99 -6.46
CA GLU A 143 11.21 5.49 -7.04
C GLU A 143 11.04 4.30 -7.98
N TYR A 144 9.85 3.68 -7.99
CA TYR A 144 9.58 2.47 -8.77
C TYR A 144 8.55 2.70 -9.85
N ALA A 145 8.71 1.95 -10.92
CA ALA A 145 7.73 1.84 -11.98
C ALA A 145 7.47 0.36 -12.31
N TYR A 146 6.31 0.12 -12.84
CA TYR A 146 5.90 -1.19 -13.32
C TYR A 146 5.30 -1.06 -14.70
N THR A 147 5.83 -1.86 -15.63
CA THR A 147 5.41 -1.88 -17.03
C THR A 147 4.96 -3.27 -17.42
N ILE A 148 3.77 -3.37 -18.00
CA ILE A 148 3.24 -4.58 -18.62
C ILE A 148 3.23 -4.36 -20.13
N LEU A 149 3.71 -5.35 -20.88
CA LEU A 149 3.65 -5.39 -22.34
C LEU A 149 3.08 -6.73 -22.78
N ASP A 150 2.18 -6.73 -23.74
CA ASP A 150 1.79 -7.92 -24.49
C ASP A 150 2.49 -7.85 -25.85
N VAL A 151 3.26 -8.87 -26.18
CA VAL A 151 4.11 -8.90 -27.37
C VAL A 151 3.89 -10.17 -28.20
N THR A 152 4.11 -10.05 -29.50
CA THR A 152 4.16 -11.17 -30.45
C THR A 152 5.47 -11.11 -31.23
N GLY A 153 6.02 -12.27 -31.59
CA GLY A 153 7.33 -12.38 -32.24
C GLY A 153 8.46 -12.75 -31.28
N ASP A 154 9.68 -12.67 -31.79
CA ASP A 154 10.87 -13.07 -31.04
C ASP A 154 11.44 -11.89 -30.23
N PHE A 155 11.84 -12.16 -29.02
CA PHE A 155 12.50 -11.21 -28.14
C PHE A 155 13.48 -11.90 -27.19
N ASP A 156 14.48 -11.14 -26.74
CA ASP A 156 15.47 -11.60 -25.77
C ASP A 156 15.18 -11.01 -24.39
N VAL A 157 14.83 -11.86 -23.44
CA VAL A 157 14.59 -11.45 -22.04
C VAL A 157 15.86 -10.92 -21.41
N ALA A 158 17.02 -11.52 -21.72
CA ALA A 158 18.30 -11.11 -21.14
C ALA A 158 18.68 -9.67 -21.55
N ALA A 159 18.31 -9.25 -22.76
CA ALA A 159 18.50 -7.87 -23.21
C ALA A 159 17.70 -6.86 -22.37
N ILE A 160 16.50 -7.23 -21.91
CA ILE A 160 15.69 -6.39 -21.03
C ILE A 160 16.27 -6.41 -19.60
N GLU A 161 16.68 -7.57 -19.10
CA GLU A 161 17.26 -7.71 -17.76
C GLU A 161 18.59 -6.95 -17.62
N ALA A 162 19.34 -6.78 -18.72
CA ALA A 162 20.61 -6.05 -18.74
C ALA A 162 20.47 -4.52 -18.70
N ILE A 163 19.25 -3.97 -18.87
CA ILE A 163 19.03 -2.53 -18.85
C ILE A 163 19.27 -1.99 -17.44
N ASP A 164 20.16 -1.00 -17.30
CA ASP A 164 20.38 -0.34 -16.00
C ASP A 164 19.07 0.26 -15.49
N GLY A 165 18.77 -0.04 -14.23
CA GLY A 165 17.51 0.36 -13.59
C GLY A 165 16.39 -0.68 -13.69
N VAL A 166 16.50 -1.73 -14.46
CA VAL A 166 15.60 -2.90 -14.39
C VAL A 166 15.91 -3.71 -13.14
N ILE A 167 14.87 -4.05 -12.41
CA ILE A 167 14.95 -4.78 -11.14
C ILE A 167 14.54 -6.22 -11.35
N LYS A 168 13.46 -6.44 -12.09
CA LYS A 168 12.94 -7.78 -12.35
C LYS A 168 12.15 -7.81 -13.66
N VAL A 169 12.41 -8.83 -14.45
CA VAL A 169 11.60 -9.19 -15.62
C VAL A 169 10.88 -10.49 -15.33
N ARG A 170 9.65 -10.56 -15.77
CA ARG A 170 8.84 -11.76 -15.67
C ARG A 170 8.07 -11.96 -16.96
N VAL A 171 8.16 -13.17 -17.52
CA VAL A 171 7.44 -13.57 -18.73
C VAL A 171 6.30 -14.50 -18.36
N ILE A 172 5.11 -14.21 -18.87
CA ILE A 172 3.90 -15.00 -18.69
C ILE A 172 3.42 -15.44 -20.09
N LYS A 173 3.42 -16.74 -20.32
CA LYS A 173 2.98 -17.38 -21.57
C LYS A 173 1.53 -17.78 -21.50
#